data_1a29e1304ac363aef1494ec2ebfdd092
#
_entry.id   1a29e1304ac363aef1494ec2ebfdd092
#
_cell.length_a   1.000
_cell.length_b   1.000
_cell.length_c   1.000
_cell.angle_alpha   90.00
_cell.angle_beta   90.00
_cell.angle_gamma   90.00
#
_symmetry.space_group_name_H-M   'P 1'
#
loop_
_entity.id
_entity.type
_entity.pdbx_description
1 polymer ?
#
loop_
_entity_poly.entity_id
_entity_poly.type
_entity_poly.pdbx_seq_one_letter_code
_entity_poly.pdbx_strand_id
1 'polypeptide(L)'
;LLRAFEKAENEKNIEKRSKYLNFVVVGGGPTGVEMAGSIAEIAYRNMKEEFRNFKSSDANVYLIEATDKILPMYSDRLSTKAEKYLTDFGVKVRTNEKVIKIENDSVTTDKESIQADNVIWAAGNEASPIIKKLNTKTDNEGRAIVDPDCSIKDDGNVFVIGDAANYKDKNNITLPGIAPVAIQQGKY
;
A
#
# COMPACT_ATOMS: atom_id res chain seq x y z
N LEU A 1 -6.69 -14.04 0.44
CA LEU A 1 -5.83 -14.83 1.30
C LEU A 1 -6.36 -16.25 1.47
N LEU A 2 -7.56 -16.48 2.06
CA LEU A 2 -8.13 -17.82 2.30
C LEU A 2 -8.19 -18.65 1.01
N ARG A 3 -8.72 -18.07 -0.07
CA ARG A 3 -8.78 -18.73 -1.37
C ARG A 3 -7.39 -19.12 -1.92
N ALA A 4 -6.36 -18.35 -1.63
CA ALA A 4 -4.99 -18.68 -2.01
C ALA A 4 -4.48 -19.91 -1.25
N PHE A 5 -4.76 -19.97 0.04
CA PHE A 5 -4.41 -21.13 0.86
C PHE A 5 -5.21 -22.38 0.48
N GLU A 6 -6.51 -22.25 0.15
CA GLU A 6 -7.31 -23.37 -0.38
C GLU A 6 -6.75 -23.91 -1.71
N LYS A 7 -6.29 -23.01 -2.61
CA LYS A 7 -5.61 -23.43 -3.85
C LYS A 7 -4.30 -24.16 -3.51
N ALA A 8 -3.51 -23.64 -2.56
CA ALA A 8 -2.27 -24.26 -2.15
C ALA A 8 -2.49 -25.66 -1.53
N GLU A 9 -3.54 -25.83 -0.71
CA GLU A 9 -3.91 -27.10 -0.10
C GLU A 9 -4.24 -28.17 -1.14
N ASN A 10 -4.93 -27.78 -2.23
CA ASN A 10 -5.33 -28.70 -3.29
C ASN A 10 -4.25 -28.93 -4.35
N GLU A 11 -3.17 -28.13 -4.38
CA GLU A 11 -2.08 -28.28 -5.36
C GLU A 11 -1.06 -29.32 -4.91
N LYS A 12 -0.91 -30.38 -5.72
CA LYS A 12 0.01 -31.49 -5.45
C LYS A 12 1.46 -31.18 -5.83
N ASN A 13 1.65 -30.31 -6.83
CA ASN A 13 2.98 -29.91 -7.26
C ASN A 13 3.52 -28.79 -6.36
N ILE A 14 4.62 -29.09 -5.68
CA ILE A 14 5.25 -28.16 -4.69
C ILE A 14 5.69 -26.85 -5.36
N GLU A 15 6.23 -26.88 -6.57
CA GLU A 15 6.68 -25.69 -7.29
C GLU A 15 5.49 -24.78 -7.65
N LYS A 16 4.39 -25.39 -8.13
CA LYS A 16 3.15 -24.65 -8.43
C LYS A 16 2.46 -24.14 -7.16
N ARG A 17 2.56 -24.88 -6.05
CA ARG A 17 2.00 -24.48 -4.76
C ARG A 17 2.64 -23.19 -4.24
N SER A 18 3.95 -23.04 -4.43
CA SER A 18 4.71 -21.88 -3.89
C SER A 18 4.15 -20.54 -4.36
N LYS A 19 3.68 -20.43 -5.61
CA LYS A 19 3.11 -19.19 -6.12
C LYS A 19 1.79 -18.78 -5.44
N TYR A 20 1.01 -19.73 -4.95
CA TYR A 20 -0.21 -19.45 -4.17
C TYR A 20 0.09 -18.99 -2.76
N LEU A 21 1.28 -19.32 -2.24
CA LEU A 21 1.76 -18.93 -0.92
C LEU A 21 2.60 -17.64 -0.94
N ASN A 22 2.87 -17.08 -2.11
CA ASN A 22 3.56 -15.81 -2.25
C ASN A 22 2.54 -14.67 -2.38
N PHE A 23 2.65 -13.69 -1.49
CA PHE A 23 1.86 -12.47 -1.44
C PHE A 23 2.78 -11.28 -1.66
N VAL A 24 2.54 -10.54 -2.73
CA VAL A 24 3.36 -9.36 -3.07
C VAL A 24 2.50 -8.11 -2.90
N VAL A 25 2.88 -7.29 -1.94
CA VAL A 25 2.29 -5.96 -1.72
C VAL A 25 3.23 -4.92 -2.32
N VAL A 26 2.73 -4.12 -3.25
CA VAL A 26 3.49 -3.09 -3.96
C VAL A 26 3.13 -1.73 -3.43
N GLY A 27 4.12 -1.01 -2.90
CA GLY A 27 3.98 0.31 -2.30
C GLY A 27 4.13 0.29 -0.78
N GLY A 28 5.15 1.00 -0.27
CA GLY A 28 5.51 1.10 1.15
C GLY A 28 4.81 2.24 1.90
N GLY A 29 3.71 2.79 1.35
CA GLY A 29 2.84 3.74 2.05
C GLY A 29 2.02 3.09 3.16
N PRO A 30 1.17 3.86 3.89
CA PRO A 30 0.35 3.36 5.00
C PRO A 30 -0.47 2.12 4.63
N THR A 31 -1.17 2.17 3.51
CA THR A 31 -2.02 1.07 3.01
C THR A 31 -1.21 -0.21 2.79
N GLY A 32 -0.04 -0.11 2.11
CA GLY A 32 0.79 -1.27 1.85
C GLY A 32 1.38 -1.89 3.12
N VAL A 33 1.83 -1.04 4.05
CA VAL A 33 2.35 -1.48 5.36
C VAL A 33 1.27 -2.19 6.17
N GLU A 34 0.06 -1.64 6.25
CA GLU A 34 -1.09 -2.24 6.94
C GLU A 34 -1.50 -3.58 6.30
N MET A 35 -1.57 -3.62 4.96
CA MET A 35 -1.92 -4.84 4.23
C MET A 35 -0.87 -5.94 4.41
N ALA A 36 0.42 -5.62 4.29
CA ALA A 36 1.48 -6.59 4.49
C ALA A 36 1.49 -7.15 5.92
N GLY A 37 1.31 -6.28 6.92
CA GLY A 37 1.19 -6.67 8.32
C GLY A 37 0.00 -7.58 8.58
N SER A 38 -1.18 -7.22 8.07
CA SER A 38 -2.41 -8.00 8.24
C SER A 38 -2.31 -9.37 7.55
N ILE A 39 -1.74 -9.45 6.35
CA ILE A 39 -1.54 -10.71 5.65
C ILE A 39 -0.59 -11.61 6.43
N ALA A 40 0.52 -11.06 6.94
CA ALA A 40 1.48 -11.80 7.74
C ALA A 40 0.84 -12.30 9.05
N GLU A 41 0.05 -11.48 9.74
CA GLU A 41 -0.66 -11.88 10.94
C GLU A 41 -1.60 -13.06 10.69
N ILE A 42 -2.43 -12.97 9.67
CA ILE A 42 -3.35 -14.05 9.32
C ILE A 42 -2.56 -15.31 8.95
N ALA A 43 -1.54 -15.19 8.07
CA ALA A 43 -0.76 -16.33 7.62
C ALA A 43 0.00 -17.03 8.76
N TYR A 44 0.71 -16.27 9.59
CA TYR A 44 1.66 -16.86 10.56
C TYR A 44 1.06 -17.15 11.93
N ARG A 45 -0.07 -16.52 12.27
CA ARG A 45 -0.71 -16.69 13.58
C ARG A 45 -2.08 -17.35 13.50
N ASN A 46 -2.98 -16.81 12.67
CA ASN A 46 -4.39 -17.22 12.71
C ASN A 46 -4.63 -18.51 11.92
N MET A 47 -3.87 -18.77 10.86
CA MET A 47 -4.02 -19.96 10.02
C MET A 47 -3.05 -21.09 10.37
N LYS A 48 -2.37 -20.98 11.50
CA LYS A 48 -1.47 -22.01 12.00
C LYS A 48 -2.24 -23.31 12.22
N GLU A 49 -1.76 -24.41 11.61
CA GLU A 49 -2.35 -25.76 11.75
C GLU A 49 -3.70 -25.99 11.03
N GLU A 50 -4.22 -25.03 10.25
CA GLU A 50 -5.49 -25.19 9.51
C GLU A 50 -5.34 -26.04 8.22
N PHE A 51 -4.11 -26.25 7.74
CA PHE A 51 -3.82 -26.96 6.48
C PHE A 51 -2.99 -28.21 6.71
N ARG A 52 -3.20 -29.24 5.85
CA ARG A 52 -2.56 -30.57 5.99
C ARG A 52 -1.35 -30.73 5.08
N ASN A 53 -1.43 -30.12 3.87
CA ASN A 53 -0.45 -30.34 2.80
C ASN A 53 0.70 -29.33 2.79
N PHE A 54 0.59 -28.27 3.60
CA PHE A 54 1.63 -27.25 3.80
C PHE A 54 1.46 -26.59 5.18
N LYS A 55 2.48 -25.88 5.63
CA LYS A 55 2.37 -25.04 6.83
C LYS A 55 2.06 -23.61 6.40
N SER A 56 1.17 -22.93 7.09
CA SER A 56 0.87 -21.53 6.80
C SER A 56 2.10 -20.62 6.94
N SER A 57 3.10 -21.05 7.73
CA SER A 57 4.41 -20.40 7.82
C SER A 57 5.27 -20.52 6.55
N ASP A 58 4.88 -21.38 5.58
CA ASP A 58 5.56 -21.46 4.29
C ASP A 58 5.13 -20.31 3.35
N ALA A 59 4.13 -19.52 3.74
CA ALA A 59 3.75 -18.31 3.04
C ALA A 59 4.88 -17.28 3.08
N ASN A 60 5.02 -16.53 1.99
CA ASN A 60 5.96 -15.42 1.88
C ASN A 60 5.17 -14.13 1.64
N VAL A 61 5.35 -13.16 2.50
CA VAL A 61 4.76 -11.83 2.34
C VAL A 61 5.87 -10.85 2.00
N TYR A 62 5.81 -10.30 0.80
CA TYR A 62 6.73 -9.29 0.30
C TYR A 62 6.06 -7.92 0.36
N LEU A 63 6.77 -6.92 0.85
CA LEU A 63 6.43 -5.51 0.71
C LEU A 63 7.52 -4.85 -0.13
N ILE A 64 7.17 -4.43 -1.35
CA ILE A 64 8.12 -3.87 -2.32
C ILE A 64 7.87 -2.36 -2.43
N GLU A 65 8.93 -1.58 -2.20
CA GLU A 65 8.90 -0.12 -2.26
C GLU A 65 10.03 0.41 -3.16
N ALA A 66 9.67 1.29 -4.08
CA ALA A 66 10.62 1.85 -5.05
C ALA A 66 11.61 2.84 -4.41
N THR A 67 11.20 3.50 -3.34
CA THR A 67 12.05 4.45 -2.61
C THR A 67 12.92 3.75 -1.55
N ASP A 68 13.79 4.51 -0.92
CA ASP A 68 14.79 4.01 0.06
C ASP A 68 14.18 3.59 1.39
N LYS A 69 12.92 3.95 1.67
CA LYS A 69 12.24 3.63 2.93
C LYS A 69 10.73 3.46 2.78
N ILE A 70 10.13 2.68 3.65
CA ILE A 70 8.67 2.63 3.81
C ILE A 70 8.16 3.84 4.60
N LEU A 71 6.88 4.18 4.48
CA LEU A 71 6.24 5.30 5.18
C LEU A 71 7.02 6.63 5.04
N PRO A 72 7.32 7.09 3.81
CA PRO A 72 8.21 8.23 3.58
C PRO A 72 7.72 9.54 4.19
N MET A 73 6.42 9.65 4.52
CA MET A 73 5.83 10.81 5.19
C MET A 73 6.19 10.92 6.68
N TYR A 74 6.77 9.87 7.27
CA TYR A 74 7.21 9.89 8.66
C TYR A 74 8.73 10.09 8.79
N SER A 75 9.17 10.41 9.99
CA SER A 75 10.61 10.56 10.30
C SER A 75 11.35 9.21 10.07
N ASP A 76 12.64 9.29 9.75
CA ASP A 76 13.46 8.09 9.50
C ASP A 76 13.42 7.12 10.69
N ARG A 77 13.40 7.64 11.91
CA ARG A 77 13.28 6.83 13.13
C ARG A 77 11.99 5.99 13.14
N LEU A 78 10.85 6.57 12.73
CA LEU A 78 9.56 5.86 12.71
C LEU A 78 9.50 4.88 11.55
N SER A 79 9.99 5.28 10.38
CA SER A 79 10.09 4.42 9.21
C SER A 79 10.94 3.16 9.50
N THR A 80 12.15 3.34 10.02
CA THR A 80 13.04 2.22 10.42
C THR A 80 12.40 1.31 11.48
N LYS A 81 11.67 1.91 12.44
CA LYS A 81 10.97 1.11 13.46
C LYS A 81 9.83 0.29 12.86
N ALA A 82 9.07 0.86 11.93
CA ALA A 82 8.00 0.16 11.23
C ALA A 82 8.55 -0.99 10.37
N GLU A 83 9.63 -0.75 9.63
CA GLU A 83 10.32 -1.77 8.85
C GLU A 83 10.80 -2.92 9.72
N LYS A 84 11.45 -2.59 10.85
CA LYS A 84 11.87 -3.59 11.81
C LYS A 84 10.70 -4.44 12.32
N TYR A 85 9.57 -3.84 12.69
CA TYR A 85 8.39 -4.57 13.15
C TYR A 85 7.84 -5.49 12.08
N LEU A 86 7.74 -5.05 10.84
CA LEU A 86 7.28 -5.89 9.73
C LEU A 86 8.24 -7.06 9.50
N THR A 87 9.55 -6.82 9.54
CA THR A 87 10.58 -7.84 9.35
C THR A 87 10.57 -8.87 10.50
N ASP A 88 10.48 -8.40 11.74
CA ASP A 88 10.34 -9.26 12.92
C ASP A 88 9.05 -10.10 12.86
N PHE A 89 8.04 -9.62 12.14
CA PHE A 89 6.76 -10.28 11.89
C PHE A 89 6.79 -11.25 10.70
N GLY A 90 7.93 -11.36 10.02
CA GLY A 90 8.14 -12.27 8.88
C GLY A 90 7.87 -11.68 7.51
N VAL A 91 7.55 -10.38 7.41
CA VAL A 91 7.41 -9.69 6.13
C VAL A 91 8.79 -9.43 5.52
N LYS A 92 8.96 -9.75 4.25
CA LYS A 92 10.16 -9.45 3.46
C LYS A 92 10.04 -8.05 2.89
N VAL A 93 10.51 -7.05 3.65
CA VAL A 93 10.52 -5.65 3.20
C VAL A 93 11.68 -5.44 2.23
N ARG A 94 11.37 -4.89 1.05
CA ARG A 94 12.32 -4.63 -0.03
C ARG A 94 12.18 -3.18 -0.47
N THR A 95 13.10 -2.36 -0.05
CA THR A 95 13.23 -0.96 -0.45
C THR A 95 14.23 -0.80 -1.59
N ASN A 96 14.23 0.35 -2.26
CA ASN A 96 15.01 0.58 -3.48
C ASN A 96 14.79 -0.53 -4.52
N GLU A 97 13.55 -1.00 -4.67
CA GLU A 97 13.17 -2.04 -5.61
C GLU A 97 11.85 -1.68 -6.29
N LYS A 98 11.91 -1.54 -7.61
CA LYS A 98 10.77 -1.09 -8.40
C LYS A 98 10.12 -2.25 -9.14
N VAL A 99 8.82 -2.41 -8.98
CA VAL A 99 8.03 -3.34 -9.82
C VAL A 99 7.93 -2.73 -11.21
N ILE A 100 8.36 -3.50 -12.22
CA ILE A 100 8.37 -3.10 -13.64
C ILE A 100 7.34 -3.84 -14.48
N LYS A 101 6.89 -5.04 -14.03
CA LYS A 101 5.91 -5.84 -14.74
C LYS A 101 5.14 -6.74 -13.78
N ILE A 102 3.84 -6.90 -14.02
CA ILE A 102 2.98 -7.87 -13.35
C ILE A 102 2.35 -8.75 -14.43
N GLU A 103 2.46 -10.05 -14.27
CA GLU A 103 1.85 -11.08 -15.11
C GLU A 103 0.88 -11.94 -14.28
N ASN A 104 0.23 -12.92 -14.90
CA ASN A 104 -0.79 -13.71 -14.22
C ASN A 104 -0.27 -14.50 -13.00
N ASP A 105 1.00 -14.85 -12.98
CA ASP A 105 1.63 -15.69 -11.95
C ASP A 105 3.01 -15.21 -11.52
N SER A 106 3.40 -13.99 -11.90
CA SER A 106 4.68 -13.42 -11.51
C SER A 106 4.67 -11.90 -11.40
N VAL A 107 5.55 -11.39 -10.55
CA VAL A 107 5.90 -9.98 -10.41
C VAL A 107 7.38 -9.82 -10.71
N THR A 108 7.70 -9.02 -11.71
CA THR A 108 9.08 -8.71 -12.07
C THR A 108 9.45 -7.32 -11.54
N THR A 109 10.54 -7.27 -10.81
CA THR A 109 11.15 -6.03 -10.34
C THR A 109 12.38 -5.68 -11.18
N ASP A 110 13.00 -4.57 -10.89
CA ASP A 110 14.30 -4.19 -11.47
C ASP A 110 15.47 -5.06 -10.96
N LYS A 111 15.21 -5.98 -10.00
CA LYS A 111 16.23 -6.89 -9.45
C LYS A 111 15.99 -8.36 -9.76
N GLU A 112 14.72 -8.81 -9.70
CA GLU A 112 14.38 -10.23 -9.91
C GLU A 112 12.92 -10.43 -10.34
N SER A 113 12.55 -11.68 -10.61
CA SER A 113 11.16 -12.09 -10.84
C SER A 113 10.69 -13.02 -9.72
N ILE A 114 9.55 -12.70 -9.12
CA ILE A 114 8.92 -13.43 -8.02
C ILE A 114 7.69 -14.14 -8.57
N GLN A 115 7.65 -15.47 -8.47
CA GLN A 115 6.45 -16.24 -8.79
C GLN A 115 5.39 -15.99 -7.71
N ALA A 116 4.28 -15.37 -8.06
CA ALA A 116 3.21 -15.01 -7.14
C ALA A 116 1.86 -14.89 -7.87
N ASP A 117 0.84 -15.56 -7.33
CA ASP A 117 -0.55 -15.49 -7.80
C ASP A 117 -1.34 -14.39 -7.07
N ASN A 118 -0.75 -13.81 -6.01
CA ASN A 118 -1.40 -12.83 -5.16
C ASN A 118 -0.59 -11.53 -5.15
N VAL A 119 -1.10 -10.53 -5.86
CA VAL A 119 -0.49 -9.20 -5.95
C VAL A 119 -1.50 -8.16 -5.48
N ILE A 120 -1.08 -7.32 -4.55
CA ILE A 120 -1.85 -6.19 -4.03
C ILE A 120 -1.12 -4.92 -4.42
N TRP A 121 -1.72 -4.13 -5.30
CA TRP A 121 -1.18 -2.83 -5.69
C TRP A 121 -1.68 -1.76 -4.72
N ALA A 122 -0.78 -1.25 -3.89
CA ALA A 122 -1.03 -0.20 -2.90
C ALA A 122 -0.20 1.08 -3.16
N ALA A 123 0.44 1.15 -4.34
CA ALA A 123 1.26 2.29 -4.74
C ALA A 123 0.48 3.25 -5.64
N GLY A 124 0.74 4.56 -5.48
CA GLY A 124 0.22 5.61 -6.33
C GLY A 124 -1.29 5.86 -6.14
N ASN A 125 -1.63 6.79 -5.28
CA ASN A 125 -3.00 7.30 -5.16
C ASN A 125 -3.18 8.45 -6.15
N GLU A 126 -4.28 8.40 -6.93
CA GLU A 126 -4.76 9.54 -7.69
C GLU A 126 -6.07 10.03 -7.09
N ALA A 127 -6.26 11.36 -7.13
CA ALA A 127 -7.54 11.94 -6.74
C ALA A 127 -8.66 11.48 -7.68
N SER A 128 -9.88 11.40 -7.15
CA SER A 128 -11.05 11.02 -7.96
C SER A 128 -11.14 11.85 -9.25
N PRO A 129 -11.46 11.23 -10.39
CA PRO A 129 -11.65 11.95 -11.66
C PRO A 129 -12.69 13.07 -11.60
N ILE A 130 -13.56 13.09 -10.58
CA ILE A 130 -14.53 14.17 -10.36
C ILE A 130 -13.85 15.53 -10.16
N ILE A 131 -12.62 15.54 -9.59
CA ILE A 131 -11.87 16.78 -9.38
C ILE A 131 -11.59 17.48 -10.71
N LYS A 132 -11.32 16.73 -11.78
CA LYS A 132 -11.12 17.31 -13.13
C LYS A 132 -12.35 18.04 -13.64
N LYS A 133 -13.58 17.69 -13.15
CA LYS A 133 -14.84 18.34 -13.54
C LYS A 133 -15.08 19.67 -12.81
N LEU A 134 -14.35 19.92 -11.72
CA LEU A 134 -14.46 21.18 -10.98
C LEU A 134 -13.75 22.35 -11.68
N ASN A 135 -13.01 22.08 -12.75
CA ASN A 135 -12.30 23.09 -13.55
C ASN A 135 -11.32 23.94 -12.72
N THR A 136 -10.79 23.38 -11.62
CA THR A 136 -9.84 24.03 -10.71
C THR A 136 -8.42 23.54 -10.95
N LYS A 137 -7.43 24.27 -10.40
CA LYS A 137 -6.02 23.86 -10.46
C LYS A 137 -5.79 22.60 -9.64
N THR A 138 -5.02 21.67 -10.20
CA THR A 138 -4.64 20.41 -9.54
C THR A 138 -3.14 20.26 -9.47
N ASP A 139 -2.68 19.43 -8.56
CA ASP A 139 -1.30 18.96 -8.51
C ASP A 139 -1.05 17.75 -9.45
N ASN A 140 0.15 17.18 -9.38
CA ASN A 140 0.56 16.04 -10.20
C ASN A 140 -0.20 14.73 -9.88
N GLU A 141 -0.84 14.65 -8.70
CA GLU A 141 -1.66 13.51 -8.26
C GLU A 141 -3.16 13.76 -8.55
N GLY A 142 -3.49 14.87 -9.24
CA GLY A 142 -4.84 15.24 -9.59
C GLY A 142 -5.66 15.81 -8.43
N ARG A 143 -5.04 16.12 -7.28
CA ARG A 143 -5.70 16.72 -6.11
C ARG A 143 -5.97 18.20 -6.36
N ALA A 144 -7.17 18.68 -5.98
CA ALA A 144 -7.49 20.09 -6.05
C ALA A 144 -6.59 20.92 -5.12
N ILE A 145 -5.98 21.98 -5.63
CA ILE A 145 -5.26 22.94 -4.81
C ILE A 145 -6.27 23.82 -4.12
N VAL A 146 -6.36 23.70 -2.78
CA VAL A 146 -7.36 24.38 -1.96
C VAL A 146 -6.77 25.53 -1.16
N ASP A 147 -7.63 26.46 -0.79
CA ASP A 147 -7.33 27.54 0.16
C ASP A 147 -7.40 27.05 1.62
N PRO A 148 -6.96 27.86 2.62
CA PRO A 148 -6.91 27.44 4.03
C PRO A 148 -8.25 27.02 4.64
N ASP A 149 -9.37 27.41 4.05
CA ASP A 149 -10.71 26.98 4.43
C ASP A 149 -11.21 25.73 3.66
N CYS A 150 -10.31 25.07 2.92
CA CYS A 150 -10.61 23.94 2.04
C CYS A 150 -11.47 24.27 0.80
N SER A 151 -11.76 25.52 0.51
CA SER A 151 -12.46 25.92 -0.72
C SER A 151 -11.51 25.85 -1.93
N ILE A 152 -12.07 25.70 -3.14
CA ILE A 152 -11.30 25.85 -4.37
C ILE A 152 -11.20 27.33 -4.74
N LYS A 153 -10.04 27.70 -5.34
CA LYS A 153 -9.74 29.13 -5.64
C LYS A 153 -10.74 29.82 -6.53
N ASP A 154 -11.39 29.07 -7.40
CA ASP A 154 -12.28 29.64 -8.44
C ASP A 154 -13.75 29.65 -7.99
N ASP A 155 -14.11 29.01 -6.87
CA ASP A 155 -15.43 29.01 -6.29
C ASP A 155 -15.40 28.74 -4.78
N GLY A 156 -15.57 29.78 -3.97
CA GLY A 156 -15.56 29.71 -2.51
C GLY A 156 -16.73 28.95 -1.89
N ASN A 157 -17.69 28.47 -2.68
CA ASN A 157 -18.79 27.62 -2.20
C ASN A 157 -18.53 26.12 -2.43
N VAL A 158 -17.41 25.77 -3.09
CA VAL A 158 -17.02 24.39 -3.34
C VAL A 158 -15.82 24.04 -2.48
N PHE A 159 -15.97 23.03 -1.61
CA PHE A 159 -14.96 22.57 -0.69
C PHE A 159 -14.48 21.19 -1.11
N VAL A 160 -13.15 20.99 -1.08
CA VAL A 160 -12.50 19.70 -1.33
C VAL A 160 -11.64 19.36 -0.13
N ILE A 161 -11.82 18.14 0.41
CA ILE A 161 -11.14 17.67 1.62
C ILE A 161 -10.55 16.26 1.43
N GLY A 162 -9.71 15.83 2.35
CA GLY A 162 -9.11 14.50 2.37
C GLY A 162 -8.16 14.27 1.20
N ASP A 163 -8.12 13.03 0.71
CA ASP A 163 -7.19 12.59 -0.32
C ASP A 163 -7.37 13.30 -1.67
N ALA A 164 -8.50 13.97 -1.87
CA ALA A 164 -8.78 14.75 -3.08
C ALA A 164 -8.23 16.18 -3.02
N ALA A 165 -7.77 16.65 -1.84
CA ALA A 165 -7.29 18.00 -1.61
C ALA A 165 -5.77 18.06 -1.50
N ASN A 166 -5.15 19.01 -2.20
CA ASN A 166 -3.80 19.46 -1.91
C ASN A 166 -3.89 20.67 -0.97
N TYR A 167 -3.91 20.38 0.33
CA TYR A 167 -3.92 21.38 1.39
C TYR A 167 -2.51 21.64 1.89
N LYS A 168 -2.14 22.91 2.03
CA LYS A 168 -0.85 23.32 2.59
C LYS A 168 -1.02 23.93 3.98
N ASP A 169 -0.19 23.49 4.90
CA ASP A 169 -0.15 24.06 6.25
C ASP A 169 0.46 25.48 6.26
N LYS A 170 0.49 26.10 7.42
CA LYS A 170 1.09 27.45 7.63
C LYS A 170 2.58 27.54 7.26
N ASN A 171 3.28 26.43 7.14
CA ASN A 171 4.68 26.35 6.72
C ASN A 171 4.81 26.03 5.20
N ASN A 172 3.69 26.07 4.45
CA ASN A 172 3.62 25.75 3.03
C ASN A 172 3.95 24.27 2.74
N ILE A 173 3.79 23.37 3.72
CA ILE A 173 3.99 21.92 3.58
C ILE A 173 2.66 21.28 3.20
N THR A 174 2.64 20.52 2.10
CA THR A 174 1.46 19.75 1.70
C THR A 174 1.17 18.66 2.73
N LEU A 175 -0.06 18.62 3.24
CA LEU A 175 -0.48 17.56 4.16
C LEU A 175 -0.63 16.22 3.41
N PRO A 176 -0.28 15.11 4.07
CA PRO A 176 -0.42 13.78 3.48
C PRO A 176 -1.88 13.36 3.39
N GLY A 177 -2.22 12.52 2.40
CA GLY A 177 -3.53 11.88 2.27
C GLY A 177 -3.67 10.76 3.30
N ILE A 178 -4.10 11.11 4.50
CA ILE A 178 -4.34 10.17 5.61
C ILE A 178 -5.64 10.51 6.34
N ALA A 179 -6.27 9.50 6.92
CA ALA A 179 -7.56 9.65 7.61
C ALA A 179 -7.59 10.76 8.68
N PRO A 180 -6.57 10.96 9.54
CA PRO A 180 -6.57 12.07 10.50
C PRO A 180 -6.69 13.45 9.86
N VAL A 181 -6.07 13.68 8.70
CA VAL A 181 -6.17 14.94 7.96
C VAL A 181 -7.59 15.13 7.44
N ALA A 182 -8.14 14.12 6.76
CA ALA A 182 -9.50 14.17 6.23
C ALA A 182 -10.55 14.41 7.34
N ILE A 183 -10.39 13.76 8.50
CA ILE A 183 -11.29 13.93 9.65
C ILE A 183 -11.22 15.37 10.21
N GLN A 184 -10.02 15.95 10.30
CA GLN A 184 -9.87 17.32 10.78
C GLN A 184 -10.49 18.32 9.80
N GLN A 185 -10.22 18.18 8.51
CA GLN A 185 -10.82 19.02 7.47
C GLN A 185 -12.35 18.92 7.45
N GLY A 186 -12.91 17.72 7.65
CA GLY A 186 -14.37 17.52 7.68
C GLY A 186 -15.06 18.06 8.96
N LYS A 187 -14.30 18.45 9.99
CA LYS A 187 -14.81 19.06 11.22
C LYS A 187 -14.71 20.59 11.21
N TYR A 188 -13.90 21.13 10.33
CA TYR A 188 -13.69 22.56 10.14
C TYR A 188 -14.86 23.17 9.40
#